data_674ef6b7085722cc254fa210580b3d67
#
_entry.id   674ef6b7085722cc254fa210580b3d67
#
_cell.length_a   1.000
_cell.length_b   1.000
_cell.length_c   1.000
_cell.angle_alpha   90.00
_cell.angle_beta   90.00
_cell.angle_gamma   90.00
#
_symmetry.space_group_name_H-M   'P 1'
#
loop_
_entity.id
_entity.type
_entity.pdbx_description
1 polymer ?
#
loop_
_entity_poly.entity_id
_entity_poly.type
_entity_poly.pdbx_seq_one_letter_code
_entity_poly.pdbx_strand_id
1 'polypeptide(L)'
;VRYDAIVIGAGMIGAACARALAADGLRVLVLDARSAASGATAAGMGHLVTMDDSPAQLALTMLSLALWRELGPTLPADAEYDPCGTIWVAADERELNAVQAKRQCYASLGVASEVLDPRALAELEPNLRGGLAGGLLVPGDGVVNQPRAATWLLDQARAQGATVREHHAVERIDDHTVHCADE
;
A
#
# COMPACT_ATOMS: atom_id res chain seq x y z
N VAL A 1 4.83 -22.79 -23.20
CA VAL A 1 5.95 -21.87 -22.88
C VAL A 1 6.32 -22.09 -21.40
N ARG A 2 7.61 -22.10 -21.07
CA ARG A 2 8.08 -22.34 -19.71
C ARG A 2 8.51 -20.99 -19.09
N TYR A 3 8.04 -20.71 -17.90
CA TYR A 3 8.41 -19.56 -17.07
C TYR A 3 9.14 -20.03 -15.82
N ASP A 4 9.94 -19.17 -15.21
CA ASP A 4 10.63 -19.44 -13.96
C ASP A 4 9.71 -19.14 -12.77
N ALA A 5 8.77 -18.18 -12.93
CA ALA A 5 7.72 -17.87 -11.97
C ALA A 5 6.41 -17.50 -12.67
N ILE A 6 5.29 -17.88 -12.06
CA ILE A 6 3.94 -17.45 -12.47
C ILE A 6 3.30 -16.72 -11.28
N VAL A 7 2.88 -15.48 -11.51
CA VAL A 7 2.16 -14.66 -10.53
C VAL A 7 0.69 -14.66 -10.88
N ILE A 8 -0.17 -15.08 -9.97
CA ILE A 8 -1.62 -15.11 -10.14
C ILE A 8 -2.23 -13.91 -9.44
N GLY A 9 -2.81 -13.02 -10.23
CA GLY A 9 -3.33 -11.73 -9.82
C GLY A 9 -2.42 -10.56 -10.19
N ALA A 10 -2.95 -9.61 -10.95
CA ALA A 10 -2.27 -8.38 -11.39
C ALA A 10 -2.70 -7.15 -10.56
N GLY A 11 -3.06 -7.35 -9.29
CA GLY A 11 -3.25 -6.26 -8.33
C GLY A 11 -1.92 -5.74 -7.77
N MET A 12 -1.97 -4.84 -6.80
CA MET A 12 -0.79 -4.21 -6.19
C MET A 12 0.28 -5.22 -5.76
N ILE A 13 -0.10 -6.28 -5.06
CA ILE A 13 0.84 -7.28 -4.54
C ILE A 13 1.48 -8.06 -5.69
N GLY A 14 0.67 -8.55 -6.65
CA GLY A 14 1.19 -9.29 -7.81
C GLY A 14 2.08 -8.43 -8.69
N ALA A 15 1.74 -7.16 -8.88
CA ALA A 15 2.54 -6.20 -9.62
C ALA A 15 3.93 -5.98 -8.97
N ALA A 16 3.95 -5.81 -7.64
CA ALA A 16 5.20 -5.66 -6.90
C ALA A 16 6.07 -6.94 -6.97
N CYS A 17 5.46 -8.12 -6.81
CA CYS A 17 6.15 -9.40 -6.96
C CYS A 17 6.71 -9.58 -8.37
N ALA A 18 5.90 -9.31 -9.40
CA ALA A 18 6.33 -9.45 -10.79
C ALA A 18 7.52 -8.56 -11.13
N ARG A 19 7.49 -7.29 -10.65
CA ARG A 19 8.61 -6.36 -10.83
C ARG A 19 9.87 -6.86 -10.15
N ALA A 20 9.77 -7.31 -8.90
CA ALA A 20 10.94 -7.81 -8.15
C ALA A 20 11.54 -9.06 -8.84
N LEU A 21 10.72 -10.05 -9.18
CA LEU A 21 11.17 -11.27 -9.84
C LEU A 21 11.78 -11.01 -11.23
N ALA A 22 11.19 -10.09 -12.00
CA ALA A 22 11.73 -9.71 -13.31
C ALA A 22 13.06 -8.95 -13.17
N ALA A 23 13.20 -8.09 -12.14
CA ALA A 23 14.45 -7.40 -11.83
C ALA A 23 15.60 -8.37 -11.49
N ASP A 24 15.27 -9.51 -10.88
CA ASP A 24 16.21 -10.59 -10.60
C ASP A 24 16.53 -11.47 -11.84
N GLY A 25 16.00 -11.10 -13.02
CA GLY A 25 16.28 -11.77 -14.31
C GLY A 25 15.43 -13.02 -14.55
N LEU A 26 14.40 -13.27 -13.76
CA LEU A 26 13.49 -14.41 -13.95
C LEU A 26 12.51 -14.15 -15.11
N ARG A 27 12.16 -15.21 -15.84
CA ARG A 27 11.08 -15.17 -16.84
C ARG A 27 9.75 -15.27 -16.09
N VAL A 28 9.04 -14.15 -15.99
CA VAL A 28 7.81 -14.04 -15.22
C VAL A 28 6.59 -14.00 -16.12
N LEU A 29 5.57 -14.77 -15.77
CA LEU A 29 4.21 -14.65 -16.31
C LEU A 29 3.29 -14.15 -15.21
N VAL A 30 2.53 -13.09 -15.48
CA VAL A 30 1.45 -12.60 -14.62
C VAL A 30 0.12 -12.95 -15.29
N LEU A 31 -0.79 -13.57 -14.56
CA LEU A 31 -2.15 -13.92 -15.01
C LEU A 31 -3.18 -13.22 -14.13
N ASP A 32 -4.17 -12.59 -14.72
CA ASP A 32 -5.32 -12.05 -14.00
C ASP A 32 -6.62 -12.44 -14.72
N ALA A 33 -7.62 -12.84 -13.95
CA ALA A 33 -8.94 -13.18 -14.47
C ALA A 33 -9.70 -11.97 -15.05
N ARG A 34 -9.29 -10.76 -14.68
CA ARG A 34 -9.89 -9.49 -15.12
C ARG A 34 -8.77 -8.55 -15.60
N SER A 35 -9.10 -7.28 -15.79
CA SER A 35 -8.10 -6.25 -16.06
C SER A 35 -7.20 -6.03 -14.84
N ALA A 36 -5.94 -5.73 -15.10
CA ALA A 36 -4.96 -5.41 -14.07
C ALA A 36 -5.47 -4.28 -13.15
N ALA A 37 -5.10 -4.37 -11.88
CA ALA A 37 -5.43 -3.39 -10.84
C ALA A 37 -6.94 -3.16 -10.60
N SER A 38 -7.84 -3.95 -11.20
CA SER A 38 -9.31 -3.75 -11.14
C SER A 38 -10.01 -4.32 -9.90
N GLY A 39 -9.32 -5.12 -9.09
CA GLY A 39 -9.90 -5.80 -7.93
C GLY A 39 -9.86 -4.96 -6.64
N ALA A 40 -9.40 -5.56 -5.55
CA ALA A 40 -9.22 -4.89 -4.26
C ALA A 40 -8.31 -3.64 -4.37
N THR A 41 -7.36 -3.65 -5.31
CA THR A 41 -6.50 -2.51 -5.61
C THR A 41 -7.32 -1.28 -6.04
N ALA A 42 -8.32 -1.44 -6.92
CA ALA A 42 -9.16 -0.33 -7.35
C ALA A 42 -10.19 0.10 -6.29
N ALA A 43 -10.56 -0.81 -5.39
CA ALA A 43 -11.52 -0.53 -4.32
C ALA A 43 -10.90 0.07 -3.06
N GLY A 44 -9.59 0.08 -2.96
CA GLY A 44 -8.87 0.62 -1.82
C GLY A 44 -8.86 2.15 -1.79
N MET A 45 -8.63 2.73 -0.61
CA MET A 45 -8.56 4.18 -0.39
C MET A 45 -7.16 4.76 -0.64
N GLY A 46 -6.17 3.95 -0.96
CA GLY A 46 -4.81 4.41 -1.23
C GLY A 46 -3.98 4.75 0.01
N HIS A 47 -4.42 4.44 1.19
CA HIS A 47 -3.70 4.76 2.42
C HIS A 47 -2.42 3.94 2.57
N LEU A 48 -1.33 4.62 2.84
CA LEU A 48 -0.04 4.09 3.24
C LEU A 48 0.16 4.46 4.71
N VAL A 49 -0.28 3.60 5.61
CA VAL A 49 -0.38 3.93 7.03
C VAL A 49 0.31 2.92 7.93
N THR A 50 0.81 3.41 9.06
CA THR A 50 1.34 2.60 10.14
C THR A 50 0.19 1.91 10.87
N MET A 51 0.12 0.58 10.78
CA MET A 51 -0.90 -0.24 11.44
C MET A 51 -0.28 -0.97 12.63
N ASP A 52 -0.96 -0.99 13.77
CA ASP A 52 -0.45 -1.49 15.06
C ASP A 52 -1.36 -2.49 15.78
N ASP A 53 -2.32 -3.11 15.05
CA ASP A 53 -3.23 -4.12 15.63
C ASP A 53 -2.48 -5.38 16.13
N SER A 54 -1.29 -5.63 15.60
CA SER A 54 -0.38 -6.67 16.08
C SER A 54 1.08 -6.31 15.80
N PRO A 55 2.05 -6.87 16.56
CA PRO A 55 3.48 -6.66 16.28
C PRO A 55 3.90 -7.07 14.86
N ALA A 56 3.32 -8.15 14.33
CA ALA A 56 3.62 -8.62 12.98
C ALA A 56 3.11 -7.63 11.91
N GLN A 57 1.91 -7.10 12.09
CA GLN A 57 1.33 -6.10 11.19
C GLN A 57 2.14 -4.80 11.23
N LEU A 58 2.53 -4.34 12.42
CA LEU A 58 3.36 -3.16 12.56
C LEU A 58 4.71 -3.32 11.83
N ALA A 59 5.40 -4.45 12.05
CA ALA A 59 6.66 -4.71 11.37
C ALA A 59 6.50 -4.72 9.84
N LEU A 60 5.43 -5.32 9.33
CA LEU A 60 5.13 -5.37 7.90
C LEU A 60 4.83 -3.97 7.35
N THR A 61 4.00 -3.17 8.02
CA THR A 61 3.66 -1.82 7.55
C THR A 61 4.84 -0.86 7.62
N MET A 62 5.67 -0.95 8.64
CA MET A 62 6.92 -0.16 8.73
C MET A 62 7.88 -0.49 7.57
N LEU A 63 8.07 -1.77 7.26
CA LEU A 63 8.87 -2.19 6.10
C LEU A 63 8.25 -1.67 4.79
N SER A 64 6.93 -1.82 4.63
CA SER A 64 6.21 -1.34 3.45
C SER A 64 6.37 0.17 3.25
N LEU A 65 6.20 0.96 4.33
CA LEU A 65 6.38 2.43 4.27
C LEU A 65 7.82 2.83 3.90
N ALA A 66 8.83 2.10 4.40
CA ALA A 66 10.22 2.34 3.99
C ALA A 66 10.41 2.11 2.49
N LEU A 67 9.89 1.00 1.95
CA LEU A 67 9.94 0.70 0.52
C LEU A 67 9.16 1.73 -0.33
N TRP A 68 8.02 2.21 0.15
CA TRP A 68 7.26 3.27 -0.53
C TRP A 68 8.01 4.59 -0.57
N ARG A 69 8.74 4.96 0.49
CA ARG A 69 9.57 6.17 0.49
C ARG A 69 10.71 6.09 -0.52
N GLU A 70 11.31 4.91 -0.70
CA GLU A 70 12.34 4.68 -1.71
C GLU A 70 11.75 4.72 -3.13
N LEU A 71 10.55 4.15 -3.31
CA LEU A 71 9.87 4.04 -4.59
C LEU A 71 9.25 5.36 -5.05
N GLY A 72 8.70 6.14 -4.11
CA GLY A 72 7.90 7.34 -4.36
C GLY A 72 8.50 8.33 -5.37
N PRO A 73 9.80 8.70 -5.27
CA PRO A 73 10.42 9.61 -6.22
C PRO A 73 10.49 9.10 -7.67
N THR A 74 10.28 7.79 -7.89
CA THR A 74 10.31 7.15 -9.21
C THR A 74 8.93 6.94 -9.81
N LEU A 75 7.87 7.10 -9.01
CA LEU A 75 6.50 6.95 -9.47
C LEU A 75 6.10 8.08 -10.44
N PRO A 76 5.25 7.80 -11.42
CA PRO A 76 4.71 8.84 -12.29
C PRO A 76 3.77 9.75 -11.50
N ALA A 77 3.61 10.99 -11.95
CA ALA A 77 2.79 12.00 -11.26
C ALA A 77 1.32 11.56 -11.05
N ASP A 78 0.77 10.77 -11.97
CA ASP A 78 -0.59 10.26 -11.88
C ASP A 78 -0.77 9.09 -10.88
N ALA A 79 0.33 8.59 -10.30
CA ALA A 79 0.27 7.72 -9.13
C ALA A 79 -0.05 8.49 -7.85
N GLU A 80 0.01 9.81 -7.86
CA GLU A 80 -0.43 10.70 -6.78
C GLU A 80 0.15 10.30 -5.41
N TYR A 81 1.42 9.86 -5.41
CA TYR A 81 2.10 9.52 -4.16
C TYR A 81 2.35 10.80 -3.37
N ASP A 82 1.74 10.90 -2.20
CA ASP A 82 1.86 12.03 -1.30
C ASP A 82 2.12 11.56 0.14
N PRO A 83 3.32 11.82 0.71
CA PRO A 83 3.63 11.56 2.11
C PRO A 83 3.05 12.64 3.02
N CYS A 84 1.74 12.87 2.94
CA CYS A 84 1.02 13.93 3.65
C CYS A 84 0.81 13.66 5.14
N GLY A 85 1.12 12.45 5.63
CA GLY A 85 0.84 12.03 7.00
C GLY A 85 -0.60 11.54 7.19
N THR A 86 -0.88 11.08 8.42
CA THR A 86 -2.23 10.69 8.87
C THR A 86 -2.53 11.34 10.20
N ILE A 87 -3.75 11.81 10.39
CA ILE A 87 -4.23 12.34 11.67
C ILE A 87 -5.30 11.40 12.24
N TRP A 88 -5.02 10.85 13.40
CA TRP A 88 -6.01 10.17 14.23
C TRP A 88 -6.73 11.20 15.09
N VAL A 89 -7.99 11.47 14.79
CA VAL A 89 -8.76 12.52 15.46
C VAL A 89 -9.37 11.98 16.73
N ALA A 90 -9.23 12.72 17.85
CA ALA A 90 -9.89 12.45 19.12
C ALA A 90 -11.12 13.37 19.27
N ALA A 91 -12.31 12.77 19.36
CA ALA A 91 -13.55 13.51 19.49
C ALA A 91 -13.79 14.02 20.92
N ASP A 92 -13.26 13.34 21.92
CA ASP A 92 -13.40 13.64 23.34
C ASP A 92 -12.13 13.32 24.15
N GLU A 93 -12.16 13.62 25.45
CA GLU A 93 -11.04 13.37 26.39
C GLU A 93 -10.69 11.89 26.52
N ARG A 94 -11.66 10.98 26.37
CA ARG A 94 -11.40 9.55 26.45
C ARG A 94 -10.58 9.09 25.25
N GLU A 95 -10.92 9.58 24.07
CA GLU A 95 -10.19 9.29 22.83
C GLU A 95 -8.81 9.97 22.85
N LEU A 96 -8.69 11.18 23.41
CA LEU A 96 -7.41 11.85 23.59
C LEU A 96 -6.46 11.07 24.52
N ASN A 97 -6.99 10.45 25.57
CA ASN A 97 -6.18 9.55 26.42
C ASN A 97 -5.68 8.32 25.64
N ALA A 98 -6.51 7.76 24.74
CA ALA A 98 -6.10 6.67 23.86
C ALA A 98 -5.03 7.11 22.87
N VAL A 99 -5.14 8.32 22.33
CA VAL A 99 -4.09 8.96 21.50
C VAL A 99 -2.77 9.07 22.22
N GLN A 100 -2.78 9.49 23.50
CA GLN A 100 -1.56 9.59 24.33
C GLN A 100 -0.90 8.22 24.53
N ALA A 101 -1.69 7.18 24.81
CA ALA A 101 -1.19 5.82 24.94
C ALA A 101 -0.58 5.30 23.62
N LYS A 102 -1.26 5.56 22.48
CA LYS A 102 -0.79 5.21 21.14
C LYS A 102 0.54 5.91 20.83
N ARG A 103 0.67 7.20 21.12
CA ARG A 103 1.92 7.93 20.95
C ARG A 103 3.08 7.32 21.74
N GLN A 104 2.85 6.92 23.00
CA GLN A 104 3.87 6.26 23.81
C GLN A 104 4.31 4.93 23.21
N CYS A 105 3.34 4.13 22.73
CA CYS A 105 3.61 2.89 22.01
C CYS A 105 4.47 3.15 20.77
N TYR A 106 4.07 4.08 19.92
CA TYR A 106 4.80 4.46 18.70
C TYR A 106 6.21 4.95 18.99
N ALA A 107 6.39 5.78 20.02
CA ALA A 107 7.71 6.26 20.42
C ALA A 107 8.65 5.10 20.82
N SER A 108 8.13 4.09 21.54
CA SER A 108 8.91 2.90 21.93
C SER A 108 9.33 2.03 20.75
N LEU A 109 8.66 2.15 19.61
CA LEU A 109 8.85 1.37 18.38
C LEU A 109 9.54 2.19 17.27
N GLY A 110 9.96 3.42 17.57
CA GLY A 110 10.65 4.30 16.63
C GLY A 110 9.74 4.92 15.57
N VAL A 111 8.42 4.88 15.76
CA VAL A 111 7.45 5.55 14.88
C VAL A 111 7.30 7.01 15.30
N ALA A 112 7.66 7.94 14.42
CA ALA A 112 7.48 9.37 14.66
C ALA A 112 5.99 9.71 14.73
N SER A 113 5.59 10.39 15.80
CA SER A 113 4.21 10.84 15.97
C SER A 113 4.14 12.03 16.93
N GLU A 114 3.14 12.90 16.73
CA GLU A 114 2.93 14.12 17.47
C GLU A 114 1.48 14.23 17.94
N VAL A 115 1.28 14.57 19.23
CA VAL A 115 -0.05 14.85 19.76
C VAL A 115 -0.42 16.29 19.41
N LEU A 116 -1.56 16.46 18.74
CA LEU A 116 -2.13 17.75 18.39
C LEU A 116 -3.17 18.15 19.44
N ASP A 117 -3.03 19.35 19.97
CA ASP A 117 -4.10 19.99 20.73
C ASP A 117 -5.24 20.44 19.79
N PRO A 118 -6.40 20.88 20.33
CA PRO A 118 -7.54 21.31 19.48
C PRO A 118 -7.20 22.43 18.51
N ARG A 119 -6.28 23.34 18.89
CA ARG A 119 -5.86 24.47 18.06
C ARG A 119 -4.96 23.99 16.92
N ALA A 120 -3.94 23.21 17.20
CA ALA A 120 -3.03 22.65 16.21
C ALA A 120 -3.78 21.76 15.21
N LEU A 121 -4.75 20.97 15.70
CA LEU A 121 -5.63 20.17 14.85
C LEU A 121 -6.44 21.03 13.90
N ALA A 122 -7.05 22.12 14.38
CA ALA A 122 -7.85 23.03 13.55
C ALA A 122 -7.00 23.84 12.56
N GLU A 123 -5.76 24.16 12.89
CA GLU A 123 -4.82 24.83 11.98
C GLU A 123 -4.38 23.86 10.86
N LEU A 124 -4.18 22.58 11.17
CA LEU A 124 -3.74 21.57 10.21
C LEU A 124 -4.88 21.10 9.29
N GLU A 125 -6.08 20.93 9.86
CA GLU A 125 -7.28 20.48 9.15
C GLU A 125 -8.48 21.41 9.42
N PRO A 126 -8.52 22.55 8.75
CA PRO A 126 -9.50 23.63 9.04
C PRO A 126 -10.94 23.24 8.67
N ASN A 127 -11.14 22.17 7.88
CA ASN A 127 -12.46 21.67 7.49
C ASN A 127 -13.07 20.67 8.50
N LEU A 128 -12.36 20.28 9.54
CA LEU A 128 -12.91 19.45 10.60
C LEU A 128 -13.93 20.26 11.43
N ARG A 129 -14.94 19.54 11.95
CA ARG A 129 -15.90 20.15 12.88
C ARG A 129 -15.20 20.71 14.11
N GLY A 130 -15.73 21.75 14.68
CA GLY A 130 -15.28 22.26 15.99
C GLY A 130 -15.56 21.31 17.16
N GLY A 131 -14.92 21.59 18.31
CA GLY A 131 -15.16 20.86 19.57
C GLY A 131 -14.51 19.48 19.64
N LEU A 132 -13.48 19.21 18.84
CA LEU A 132 -12.64 18.02 18.93
C LEU A 132 -11.59 18.21 20.04
N ALA A 133 -11.24 17.11 20.74
CA ALA A 133 -10.29 17.16 21.85
C ALA A 133 -8.81 17.22 21.40
N GLY A 134 -8.53 16.89 20.14
CA GLY A 134 -7.19 16.88 19.57
C GLY A 134 -6.97 15.73 18.62
N GLY A 135 -5.72 15.28 18.48
CA GLY A 135 -5.38 14.17 17.59
C GLY A 135 -3.95 13.68 17.71
N LEU A 136 -3.61 12.67 16.88
CA LEU A 136 -2.25 12.18 16.70
C LEU A 136 -1.86 12.31 15.25
N LEU A 137 -0.86 13.11 14.96
CA LEU A 137 -0.22 13.17 13.64
C LEU A 137 0.84 12.07 13.53
N VAL A 138 0.80 11.29 12.46
CA VAL A 138 1.84 10.34 12.05
C VAL A 138 2.42 10.81 10.71
N PRO A 139 3.49 11.61 10.72
CA PRO A 139 4.00 12.28 9.51
C PRO A 139 4.64 11.33 8.50
N GLY A 140 4.93 10.10 8.93
CA GLY A 140 5.51 9.08 8.05
C GLY A 140 4.52 8.35 7.16
N ASP A 141 3.24 8.54 7.37
CA ASP A 141 2.15 7.98 6.58
C ASP A 141 1.89 8.79 5.29
N GLY A 142 1.03 8.30 4.43
CA GLY A 142 0.69 9.00 3.19
C GLY A 142 -0.40 8.31 2.40
N VAL A 143 -0.53 8.73 1.14
CA VAL A 143 -1.50 8.18 0.20
C VAL A 143 -0.88 7.92 -1.18
N VAL A 144 -1.53 7.06 -1.96
CA VAL A 144 -1.14 6.76 -3.34
C VAL A 144 -2.36 6.37 -4.17
N ASN A 145 -2.37 6.70 -5.44
CA ASN A 145 -3.34 6.14 -6.39
C ASN A 145 -2.92 4.70 -6.71
N GLN A 146 -3.51 3.75 -5.99
CA GLN A 146 -3.13 2.33 -6.03
C GLN A 146 -3.25 1.71 -7.43
N PRO A 147 -4.33 1.94 -8.23
CA PRO A 147 -4.40 1.40 -9.58
C PRO A 147 -3.26 1.90 -10.48
N ARG A 148 -2.91 3.17 -10.38
CA ARG A 148 -1.84 3.77 -11.17
C ARG A 148 -0.46 3.23 -10.76
N ALA A 149 -0.21 3.17 -9.47
CA ALA A 149 1.03 2.59 -8.96
C ALA A 149 1.18 1.10 -9.35
N ALA A 150 0.10 0.31 -9.25
CA ALA A 150 0.11 -1.10 -9.66
C ALA A 150 0.37 -1.26 -11.17
N THR A 151 -0.29 -0.45 -12.00
CA THR A 151 -0.06 -0.45 -13.45
C THR A 151 1.39 -0.10 -13.78
N TRP A 152 1.93 0.94 -13.15
CA TRP A 152 3.33 1.33 -13.34
C TRP A 152 4.30 0.21 -12.94
N LEU A 153 4.06 -0.48 -11.81
CA LEU A 153 4.88 -1.63 -11.40
C LEU A 153 4.86 -2.76 -12.45
N LEU A 154 3.68 -3.03 -13.05
CA LEU A 154 3.56 -4.01 -14.13
C LEU A 154 4.31 -3.56 -15.39
N ASP A 155 4.28 -2.27 -15.73
CA ASP A 155 5.02 -1.74 -16.87
C ASP A 155 6.53 -1.84 -16.66
N GLN A 156 7.02 -1.61 -15.44
CA GLN A 156 8.41 -1.88 -15.08
C GLN A 156 8.77 -3.36 -15.23
N ALA A 157 7.88 -4.27 -14.80
CA ALA A 157 8.08 -5.71 -14.99
C ALA A 157 8.11 -6.09 -16.48
N ARG A 158 7.20 -5.54 -17.31
CA ARG A 158 7.19 -5.73 -18.77
C ARG A 158 8.47 -5.24 -19.43
N ALA A 159 8.97 -4.08 -19.02
CA ALA A 159 10.23 -3.52 -19.51
C ALA A 159 11.44 -4.44 -19.21
N GLN A 160 11.33 -5.27 -18.18
CA GLN A 160 12.32 -6.29 -17.79
C GLN A 160 12.01 -7.68 -18.36
N GLY A 161 11.06 -7.80 -19.28
CA GLY A 161 10.75 -9.06 -19.99
C GLY A 161 9.61 -9.90 -19.40
N ALA A 162 8.91 -9.43 -18.35
CA ALA A 162 7.74 -10.14 -17.86
C ALA A 162 6.59 -10.10 -18.87
N THR A 163 5.83 -11.19 -18.95
CA THR A 163 4.59 -11.28 -19.72
C THR A 163 3.39 -11.08 -18.79
N VAL A 164 2.48 -10.19 -19.14
CA VAL A 164 1.24 -9.95 -18.37
C VAL A 164 0.05 -10.28 -19.27
N ARG A 165 -0.81 -11.18 -18.82
CA ARG A 165 -2.05 -11.60 -19.51
C ARG A 165 -3.25 -11.31 -18.63
N GLU A 166 -4.05 -10.39 -19.08
CA GLU A 166 -5.36 -10.06 -18.50
C GLU A 166 -6.44 -10.97 -19.11
N HIS A 167 -7.55 -11.11 -18.40
CA HIS A 167 -8.68 -11.95 -18.80
C HIS A 167 -8.33 -13.44 -18.96
N HIS A 168 -7.34 -13.91 -18.20
CA HIS A 168 -6.91 -15.29 -18.13
C HIS A 168 -7.11 -15.82 -16.71
N ALA A 169 -8.30 -16.36 -16.46
CA ALA A 169 -8.65 -16.94 -15.17
C ALA A 169 -7.90 -18.26 -14.96
N VAL A 170 -7.18 -18.35 -13.84
CA VAL A 170 -6.57 -19.62 -13.41
C VAL A 170 -7.64 -20.46 -12.73
N GLU A 171 -7.85 -21.68 -13.24
CA GLU A 171 -8.83 -22.62 -12.71
C GLU A 171 -8.19 -23.66 -11.80
N ARG A 172 -6.97 -24.08 -12.12
CA ARG A 172 -6.29 -25.17 -11.40
C ARG A 172 -4.78 -25.03 -11.45
N ILE A 173 -4.15 -25.49 -10.41
CA ILE A 173 -2.68 -25.62 -10.30
C ILE A 173 -2.37 -27.07 -9.98
N ASP A 174 -1.57 -27.73 -10.82
CA ASP A 174 -1.05 -29.06 -10.60
C ASP A 174 0.48 -29.03 -10.62
N ASP A 175 1.13 -29.44 -9.55
CA ASP A 175 2.57 -29.40 -9.38
C ASP A 175 3.16 -28.04 -9.82
N HIS A 176 3.74 -28.00 -11.00
CA HIS A 176 4.36 -26.80 -11.58
C HIS A 176 3.61 -26.29 -12.83
N THR A 177 2.33 -26.66 -13.00
CA THR A 177 1.52 -26.32 -14.17
C THR A 177 0.30 -25.52 -13.73
N VAL A 178 0.10 -24.37 -14.37
CA VAL A 178 -1.08 -23.52 -14.20
C VAL A 178 -2.00 -23.73 -15.40
N HIS A 179 -3.27 -24.04 -15.12
CA HIS A 179 -4.32 -24.22 -16.12
C HIS A 179 -5.25 -23.02 -16.08
N CYS A 180 -5.45 -22.39 -17.22
CA CYS A 180 -6.43 -21.32 -17.39
C CYS A 180 -7.71 -21.87 -17.97
N ALA A 181 -8.83 -21.15 -17.78
CA ALA A 181 -10.05 -21.38 -18.52
C ALA A 181 -9.74 -21.36 -20.03
N ASP A 182 -10.27 -22.33 -20.75
CA ASP A 182 -10.16 -22.33 -22.21
C ASP A 182 -10.88 -21.10 -22.76
N GLU A 183 -10.23 -20.42 -23.72
CA GLU A 183 -10.83 -19.36 -24.52
C GLU A 183 -11.85 -19.94 -25.55
#